data_25c5cffc5a2ce93c43a6a41616ee0f60
#
_entry.id   25c5cffc5a2ce93c43a6a41616ee0f60
#
_cell.length_a   1.000
_cell.length_b   1.000
_cell.length_c   1.000
_cell.angle_alpha   90.00
_cell.angle_beta   90.00
_cell.angle_gamma   90.00
#
_symmetry.space_group_name_H-M   'P 1'
#
loop_
_entity.id
_entity.type
_entity.pdbx_description
1 polymer ?
#
loop_
_entity_poly.entity_id
_entity_poly.type
_entity_poly.pdbx_seq_one_letter_code
_entity_poly.pdbx_strand_id
1 'polypeptide(L)'
;MIREEAFEPVYTDLHIHTSEKPDDIKNGVDYDINELIQKIDILSGEYKKLISFTDHNVINKRTYLSQFPEKYYLILGVELHVSLDKTKKPYHCHIFFNEEISEKIIDEINKILDTLYPKKEISKSDYKLVPNLETIINSFNKYDFILLPHGGQNHSTFNKAIPKGAKFDDIMEKVLYYNQFDGFTSRSTSGSLETKAYFKKIGIDDFTNLITCSDNYNPKKYPNPKSDDAERFIPTWMLSEPTFDGLRLALSESNRLIYADKPPKLYEEYINSYSIKNEKLDIDVKFTQGLNVIIGES
;
A
#
# COMPACT_ATOMS: atom_id res chain seq x y z
N MET A 1 -13.71 21.55 -10.50
CA MET A 1 -12.84 20.97 -11.55
C MET A 1 -13.54 19.71 -12.02
N ILE A 2 -14.08 19.69 -13.23
CA ILE A 2 -14.79 18.52 -13.76
C ILE A 2 -13.71 17.54 -14.21
N ARG A 3 -13.67 16.36 -13.60
CA ARG A 3 -12.75 15.30 -14.02
C ARG A 3 -13.20 14.72 -15.35
N GLU A 4 -12.29 14.63 -16.28
CA GLU A 4 -12.61 14.35 -17.68
C GLU A 4 -12.79 12.86 -18.03
N GLU A 5 -12.42 11.92 -17.14
CA GLU A 5 -12.42 10.49 -17.48
C GLU A 5 -13.03 9.65 -16.35
N ALA A 6 -13.81 8.65 -16.75
CA ALA A 6 -14.14 7.55 -15.85
C ALA A 6 -12.84 6.85 -15.43
N PHE A 7 -12.71 6.48 -14.16
CA PHE A 7 -11.51 5.82 -13.68
C PHE A 7 -11.38 4.43 -14.34
N GLU A 8 -10.36 4.28 -15.15
CA GLU A 8 -9.94 2.94 -15.55
C GLU A 8 -9.37 2.21 -14.33
N PRO A 9 -9.54 0.87 -14.26
CA PRO A 9 -8.90 0.08 -13.22
C PRO A 9 -7.38 0.26 -13.25
N VAL A 10 -6.80 0.53 -12.09
CA VAL A 10 -5.36 0.67 -11.88
C VAL A 10 -4.83 -0.62 -11.25
N TYR A 11 -3.91 -1.29 -11.93
CA TYR A 11 -3.19 -2.41 -11.34
C TYR A 11 -2.33 -1.91 -10.19
N THR A 12 -2.45 -2.52 -9.01
CA THR A 12 -1.78 -2.01 -7.81
C THR A 12 -0.94 -3.10 -7.15
N ASP A 13 0.36 -2.85 -6.99
CA ASP A 13 1.26 -3.66 -6.18
C ASP A 13 2.21 -2.75 -5.38
N LEU A 14 1.96 -2.67 -4.09
CA LEU A 14 2.67 -1.76 -3.19
C LEU A 14 3.72 -2.46 -2.32
N HIS A 15 4.06 -3.72 -2.62
CA HIS A 15 5.03 -4.47 -1.83
C HIS A 15 5.95 -5.29 -2.74
N ILE A 16 6.97 -4.62 -3.24
CA ILE A 16 8.02 -5.21 -4.07
C ILE A 16 9.36 -4.88 -3.43
N HIS A 17 10.19 -5.88 -3.23
CA HIS A 17 11.55 -5.71 -2.74
C HIS A 17 12.55 -5.66 -3.89
N THR A 18 13.56 -4.83 -3.77
CA THR A 18 14.65 -4.73 -4.74
C THR A 18 15.88 -5.53 -4.31
N SER A 19 15.94 -5.97 -3.06
CA SER A 19 17.00 -6.81 -2.54
C SER A 19 16.50 -7.78 -1.47
N GLU A 20 17.10 -8.96 -1.44
CA GLU A 20 16.96 -9.92 -0.34
C GLU A 20 17.72 -9.49 0.91
N LYS A 21 18.73 -8.64 0.74
CA LYS A 21 19.60 -8.14 1.81
C LYS A 21 19.52 -6.62 1.84
N PRO A 22 18.67 -6.05 2.71
CA PRO A 22 18.46 -4.61 2.79
C PRO A 22 19.76 -3.81 3.04
N ASP A 23 20.71 -4.37 3.77
CA ASP A 23 21.99 -3.71 4.01
C ASP A 23 22.81 -3.51 2.72
N ASP A 24 22.63 -4.34 1.70
CA ASP A 24 23.32 -4.21 0.41
C ASP A 24 22.78 -3.03 -0.42
N ILE A 25 21.56 -2.56 -0.17
CA ILE A 25 20.94 -1.44 -0.91
C ILE A 25 21.78 -0.17 -0.79
N LYS A 26 22.39 0.08 0.37
CA LYS A 26 23.31 1.21 0.57
C LYS A 26 24.53 1.15 -0.36
N ASN A 27 24.93 -0.05 -0.80
CA ASN A 27 26.04 -0.29 -1.68
C ASN A 27 25.67 -0.22 -3.17
N GLY A 28 24.38 0.05 -3.49
CA GLY A 28 23.92 0.25 -4.87
C GLY A 28 23.60 -1.06 -5.59
N VAL A 29 22.72 -1.86 -5.02
CA VAL A 29 22.23 -3.09 -5.66
C VAL A 29 21.51 -2.76 -6.98
N ASP A 30 21.88 -3.48 -8.03
CA ASP A 30 21.20 -3.46 -9.31
C ASP A 30 19.92 -4.30 -9.23
N TYR A 31 18.80 -3.69 -9.61
CA TYR A 31 17.53 -4.35 -9.73
C TYR A 31 17.07 -4.29 -11.19
N ASP A 32 16.70 -5.44 -11.77
CA ASP A 32 16.29 -5.51 -13.17
C ASP A 32 14.84 -5.02 -13.34
N ILE A 33 14.71 -3.71 -13.49
CA ILE A 33 13.43 -3.04 -13.67
C ILE A 33 12.76 -3.46 -14.98
N ASN A 34 13.53 -3.70 -16.04
CA ASN A 34 12.97 -4.08 -17.34
C ASN A 34 12.32 -5.46 -17.28
N GLU A 35 12.94 -6.41 -16.59
CA GLU A 35 12.34 -7.73 -16.36
C GLU A 35 11.05 -7.60 -15.52
N LEU A 36 11.05 -6.76 -14.46
CA LEU A 36 9.86 -6.51 -13.66
C LEU A 36 8.71 -5.93 -14.49
N ILE A 37 9.00 -4.90 -15.31
CA ILE A 37 8.01 -4.25 -16.18
C ILE A 37 7.38 -5.29 -17.11
N GLN A 38 8.19 -6.14 -17.76
CA GLN A 38 7.68 -7.19 -18.63
C GLN A 38 6.74 -8.16 -17.91
N LYS A 39 7.07 -8.55 -16.68
CA LYS A 39 6.22 -9.45 -15.87
C LYS A 39 4.92 -8.77 -15.42
N ILE A 40 4.99 -7.52 -15.00
CA ILE A 40 3.80 -6.75 -14.62
C ILE A 40 2.89 -6.55 -15.84
N ASP A 41 3.44 -6.21 -17.02
CA ASP A 41 2.65 -6.00 -18.23
C ASP A 41 1.92 -7.27 -18.69
N ILE A 42 2.49 -8.45 -18.47
CA ILE A 42 1.80 -9.74 -18.74
C ILE A 42 0.53 -9.86 -17.90
N LEU A 43 0.53 -9.38 -16.64
CA LEU A 43 -0.61 -9.47 -15.73
C LEU A 43 -1.60 -8.33 -15.92
N SER A 44 -1.10 -7.13 -16.13
CA SER A 44 -1.89 -5.89 -16.13
C SER A 44 -2.26 -5.37 -17.51
N GLY A 45 -1.62 -5.87 -18.57
CA GLY A 45 -1.84 -5.38 -19.94
C GLY A 45 -1.56 -3.88 -20.06
N GLU A 46 -2.42 -3.20 -20.82
CA GLU A 46 -2.29 -1.78 -21.13
C GLU A 46 -2.78 -0.82 -20.03
N TYR A 47 -3.30 -1.34 -18.92
CA TYR A 47 -3.82 -0.53 -17.83
C TYR A 47 -2.73 0.26 -17.10
N LYS A 48 -3.11 1.36 -16.44
CA LYS A 48 -2.23 2.10 -15.53
C LYS A 48 -1.81 1.23 -14.35
N LYS A 49 -0.61 1.45 -13.82
CA LYS A 49 -0.04 0.69 -12.71
C LYS A 49 0.36 1.65 -11.60
N LEU A 50 0.00 1.33 -10.37
CA LEU A 50 0.50 2.00 -9.17
C LEU A 50 1.42 1.03 -8.42
N ILE A 51 2.70 1.35 -8.35
CA ILE A 51 3.75 0.46 -7.84
C ILE A 51 4.53 1.15 -6.72
N SER A 52 4.94 0.37 -5.73
CA SER A 52 5.89 0.83 -4.72
C SER A 52 6.96 -0.22 -4.44
N PHE A 53 8.20 0.24 -4.31
CA PHE A 53 9.33 -0.57 -3.86
C PHE A 53 9.53 -0.37 -2.36
N THR A 54 9.22 -1.40 -1.58
CA THR A 54 9.19 -1.30 -0.12
C THR A 54 10.21 -2.22 0.52
N ASP A 55 11.48 -1.93 0.28
CA ASP A 55 12.56 -2.67 0.93
C ASP A 55 12.54 -2.47 2.44
N HIS A 56 13.09 -3.43 3.18
CA HIS A 56 13.11 -3.39 4.65
C HIS A 56 13.96 -2.24 5.18
N ASN A 57 13.31 -1.28 5.86
CA ASN A 57 13.94 -0.19 6.61
C ASN A 57 14.86 0.74 5.78
N VAL A 58 14.73 0.72 4.46
CA VAL A 58 15.52 1.54 3.54
C VAL A 58 14.78 1.75 2.22
N ILE A 59 14.95 2.91 1.58
CA ILE A 59 14.45 3.19 0.25
C ILE A 59 15.59 3.05 -0.76
N ASN A 60 15.41 2.19 -1.78
CA ASN A 60 16.36 2.07 -2.88
C ASN A 60 16.25 3.27 -3.83
N LYS A 61 17.11 4.26 -3.60
CA LYS A 61 17.15 5.49 -4.39
C LYS A 61 17.35 5.21 -5.88
N ARG A 62 18.23 4.28 -6.22
CA ARG A 62 18.55 3.95 -7.61
C ARG A 62 17.34 3.43 -8.38
N THR A 63 16.55 2.56 -7.76
CA THR A 63 15.33 2.02 -8.37
C THR A 63 14.28 3.10 -8.57
N TYR A 64 14.03 3.94 -7.57
CA TYR A 64 13.03 5.00 -7.68
C TYR A 64 13.40 6.09 -8.70
N LEU A 65 14.67 6.36 -8.91
CA LEU A 65 15.15 7.35 -9.88
C LEU A 65 15.37 6.77 -11.29
N SER A 66 15.05 5.49 -11.51
CA SER A 66 15.11 4.88 -12.83
C SER A 66 13.94 5.33 -13.71
N GLN A 67 14.09 5.12 -15.02
CA GLN A 67 13.03 5.42 -15.97
C GLN A 67 11.97 4.31 -15.99
N PHE A 68 10.72 4.71 -15.92
CA PHE A 68 9.55 3.84 -16.06
C PHE A 68 8.70 4.29 -17.27
N PRO A 69 7.97 3.37 -17.93
CA PRO A 69 6.99 3.73 -18.94
C PRO A 69 5.90 4.66 -18.39
N GLU A 70 5.30 5.48 -19.24
CA GLU A 70 4.29 6.49 -18.88
C GLU A 70 3.11 5.95 -18.07
N LYS A 71 2.77 4.67 -18.25
CA LYS A 71 1.65 4.01 -17.52
C LYS A 71 2.02 3.55 -16.10
N TYR A 72 3.28 3.70 -15.70
CA TYR A 72 3.76 3.34 -14.36
C TYR A 72 3.82 4.57 -13.47
N TYR A 73 3.04 4.53 -12.42
CA TYR A 73 3.01 5.54 -11.38
C TYR A 73 3.66 4.95 -10.13
N LEU A 74 4.56 5.68 -9.54
CA LEU A 74 5.27 5.24 -8.34
C LEU A 74 4.80 6.02 -7.13
N ILE A 75 4.64 5.29 -6.01
CA ILE A 75 4.50 5.88 -4.68
C ILE A 75 5.76 5.56 -3.88
N LEU A 76 6.32 6.57 -3.24
CA LEU A 76 7.48 6.39 -2.37
C LEU A 76 7.08 5.63 -1.11
N GLY A 77 7.68 4.47 -0.87
CA GLY A 77 7.34 3.61 0.26
C GLY A 77 8.52 2.85 0.83
N VAL A 78 8.32 2.30 2.02
CA VAL A 78 9.29 1.44 2.71
C VAL A 78 8.56 0.47 3.63
N GLU A 79 9.05 -0.76 3.77
CA GLU A 79 8.58 -1.72 4.76
C GLU A 79 9.36 -1.59 6.06
N LEU A 80 8.67 -1.28 7.14
CA LEU A 80 9.25 -1.03 8.45
C LEU A 80 9.08 -2.25 9.38
N HIS A 81 10.08 -2.53 10.18
CA HIS A 81 9.91 -3.35 11.38
C HIS A 81 9.39 -2.47 12.51
N VAL A 82 8.27 -2.87 13.13
CA VAL A 82 7.62 -2.10 14.19
C VAL A 82 7.47 -2.95 15.43
N SER A 83 7.92 -2.44 16.58
CA SER A 83 7.79 -3.12 17.86
C SER A 83 6.47 -2.78 18.54
N LEU A 84 5.69 -3.79 18.89
CA LEU A 84 4.59 -3.64 19.85
C LEU A 84 5.05 -4.00 21.26
N ASP A 85 5.90 -5.02 21.37
CA ASP A 85 6.51 -5.50 22.62
C ASP A 85 7.97 -5.84 22.31
N LYS A 86 8.90 -5.18 23.01
CA LYS A 86 10.36 -5.34 22.82
C LYS A 86 10.88 -6.76 23.05
N THR A 87 10.07 -7.63 23.66
CA THR A 87 10.42 -9.04 23.89
C THR A 87 9.94 -9.96 22.78
N LYS A 88 9.11 -9.49 21.87
CA LYS A 88 8.51 -10.25 20.78
C LYS A 88 9.06 -9.86 19.42
N LYS A 89 8.80 -10.72 18.44
CA LYS A 89 9.11 -10.44 17.04
C LYS A 89 8.34 -9.20 16.58
N PRO A 90 9.02 -8.20 15.99
CA PRO A 90 8.38 -7.05 15.37
C PRO A 90 7.38 -7.50 14.29
N TYR A 91 6.33 -6.70 14.10
CA TYR A 91 5.49 -6.82 12.90
C TYR A 91 6.03 -5.93 11.79
N HIS A 92 5.58 -6.20 10.56
CA HIS A 92 5.93 -5.37 9.41
C HIS A 92 4.78 -4.39 9.12
N CYS A 93 5.15 -3.18 8.75
CA CYS A 93 4.23 -2.12 8.39
C CYS A 93 4.81 -1.31 7.24
N HIS A 94 4.04 -1.15 6.17
CA HIS A 94 4.42 -0.25 5.09
C HIS A 94 4.06 1.18 5.47
N ILE A 95 4.95 2.10 5.14
CA ILE A 95 4.68 3.54 5.14
C ILE A 95 4.85 4.05 3.70
N PHE A 96 3.86 4.80 3.22
CA PHE A 96 3.86 5.44 1.90
C PHE A 96 3.76 6.94 2.09
N PHE A 97 4.54 7.69 1.34
CA PHE A 97 4.68 9.13 1.49
C PHE A 97 4.00 9.90 0.34
N ASN A 98 3.31 10.98 0.68
CA ASN A 98 2.75 11.94 -0.28
C ASN A 98 3.83 12.95 -0.69
N GLU A 99 4.88 12.46 -1.33
CA GLU A 99 6.03 13.28 -1.72
C GLU A 99 6.39 13.04 -3.18
N GLU A 100 6.85 14.10 -3.83
CA GLU A 100 7.44 13.98 -5.16
C GLU A 100 8.74 13.16 -5.07
N ILE A 101 8.87 12.15 -5.95
CA ILE A 101 10.04 11.29 -5.98
C ILE A 101 11.24 12.08 -6.49
N SER A 102 12.16 12.39 -5.60
CA SER A 102 13.40 13.08 -5.91
C SER A 102 14.55 12.56 -5.06
N GLU A 103 15.77 12.72 -5.56
CA GLU A 103 16.97 12.33 -4.81
C GLU A 103 17.01 12.96 -3.42
N LYS A 104 16.68 14.25 -3.32
CA LYS A 104 16.65 14.99 -2.07
C LYS A 104 15.68 14.38 -1.05
N ILE A 105 14.43 14.14 -1.45
CA ILE A 105 13.40 13.56 -0.56
C ILE A 105 13.78 12.15 -0.11
N ILE A 106 14.27 11.32 -1.03
CA ILE A 106 14.72 9.96 -0.69
C ILE A 106 15.87 10.00 0.32
N ASP A 107 16.86 10.87 0.13
CA ASP A 107 17.99 11.00 1.04
C ASP A 107 17.56 11.53 2.42
N GLU A 108 16.61 12.47 2.48
CA GLU A 108 16.05 12.95 3.75
C GLU A 108 15.32 11.84 4.51
N ILE A 109 14.49 11.03 3.83
CA ILE A 109 13.78 9.91 4.45
C ILE A 109 14.76 8.82 4.86
N ASN A 110 15.72 8.45 4.01
CA ASN A 110 16.74 7.45 4.35
C ASN A 110 17.58 7.86 5.55
N LYS A 111 17.86 9.15 5.73
CA LYS A 111 18.56 9.66 6.93
C LYS A 111 17.75 9.43 8.21
N ILE A 112 16.44 9.59 8.17
CA ILE A 112 15.56 9.25 9.30
C ILE A 112 15.58 7.72 9.53
N LEU A 113 15.45 6.94 8.44
CA LEU A 113 15.52 5.48 8.50
C LEU A 113 16.86 4.95 9.01
N ASP A 114 17.97 5.65 8.75
CA ASP A 114 19.28 5.29 9.29
C ASP A 114 19.38 5.52 10.80
N THR A 115 18.66 6.52 11.29
CA THR A 115 18.57 6.78 12.74
C THR A 115 17.67 5.75 13.44
N LEU A 116 16.53 5.40 12.84
CA LEU A 116 15.59 4.44 13.40
C LEU A 116 16.10 2.99 13.30
N TYR A 117 16.79 2.68 12.22
CA TYR A 117 17.30 1.34 11.88
C TYR A 117 18.75 1.43 11.42
N PRO A 118 19.71 1.53 12.36
CA PRO A 118 21.14 1.56 12.04
C PRO A 118 21.62 0.32 11.26
N LYS A 119 21.00 -0.83 11.58
CA LYS A 119 21.02 -2.05 10.77
C LYS A 119 19.71 -2.16 10.01
N LYS A 120 19.76 -2.47 8.73
CA LYS A 120 18.55 -2.63 7.91
C LYS A 120 17.93 -4.02 8.07
N GLU A 121 18.77 -5.04 8.25
CA GLU A 121 18.35 -6.40 8.57
C GLU A 121 18.23 -6.57 10.10
N ILE A 122 17.04 -6.95 10.56
CA ILE A 122 16.73 -7.06 11.99
C ILE A 122 16.76 -8.52 12.44
N SER A 123 17.78 -8.88 13.22
CA SER A 123 17.90 -10.19 13.85
C SER A 123 17.16 -10.25 15.20
N LYS A 124 16.99 -11.45 15.75
CA LYS A 124 16.33 -11.65 17.06
C LYS A 124 17.00 -10.87 18.20
N SER A 125 18.31 -10.67 18.17
CA SER A 125 19.03 -9.88 19.16
C SER A 125 18.73 -8.38 19.09
N ASP A 126 18.24 -7.91 17.94
CA ASP A 126 17.96 -6.50 17.66
C ASP A 126 16.52 -6.09 18.01
N TYR A 127 15.60 -7.03 18.32
CA TYR A 127 14.18 -6.73 18.55
C TYR A 127 13.91 -5.62 19.57
N LYS A 128 14.72 -5.57 20.64
CA LYS A 128 14.61 -4.52 21.68
C LYS A 128 15.00 -3.12 21.20
N LEU A 129 15.70 -3.01 20.07
CA LEU A 129 16.14 -1.76 19.46
C LEU A 129 15.15 -1.25 18.40
N VAL A 130 14.22 -2.10 17.96
CA VAL A 130 13.22 -1.75 16.96
C VAL A 130 12.28 -0.69 17.53
N PRO A 131 12.01 0.41 16.78
CA PRO A 131 11.11 1.47 17.22
C PRO A 131 9.67 0.97 17.33
N ASN A 132 8.90 1.59 18.24
CA ASN A 132 7.46 1.41 18.29
C ASN A 132 6.75 2.36 17.29
N LEU A 133 5.45 2.18 17.12
CA LEU A 133 4.64 2.95 16.18
C LEU A 133 4.70 4.46 16.46
N GLU A 134 4.59 4.86 17.74
CA GLU A 134 4.65 6.27 18.16
C GLU A 134 5.98 6.92 17.76
N THR A 135 7.10 6.24 17.97
CA THR A 135 8.42 6.73 17.56
C THR A 135 8.49 6.95 16.04
N ILE A 136 7.91 6.01 15.26
CA ILE A 136 7.86 6.11 13.80
C ILE A 136 7.01 7.31 13.36
N ILE A 137 5.78 7.44 13.87
CA ILE A 137 4.88 8.55 13.56
C ILE A 137 5.56 9.89 13.87
N ASN A 138 6.16 10.01 15.05
CA ASN A 138 6.86 11.24 15.46
C ASN A 138 8.08 11.55 14.58
N SER A 139 8.79 10.53 14.11
CA SER A 139 9.97 10.71 13.25
C SER A 139 9.63 11.20 11.85
N PHE A 140 8.44 10.85 11.36
CA PHE A 140 7.95 11.23 10.04
C PHE A 140 6.87 12.32 10.06
N ASN A 141 6.61 12.98 11.20
CA ASN A 141 5.52 13.94 11.41
C ASN A 141 5.51 15.15 10.47
N LYS A 142 6.61 15.44 9.78
CA LYS A 142 6.69 16.51 8.77
C LYS A 142 6.15 16.09 7.40
N TYR A 143 5.92 14.80 7.18
CA TYR A 143 5.41 14.25 5.93
C TYR A 143 3.94 13.86 6.08
N ASP A 144 3.20 13.93 4.99
CA ASP A 144 1.90 13.27 4.86
C ASP A 144 2.13 11.81 4.43
N PHE A 145 1.56 10.84 5.15
CA PHE A 145 1.80 9.42 4.89
C PHE A 145 0.61 8.53 5.21
N ILE A 146 0.63 7.33 4.65
CA ILE A 146 -0.31 6.22 4.89
C ILE A 146 0.46 5.08 5.55
N LEU A 147 -0.18 4.39 6.52
CA LEU A 147 0.36 3.22 7.21
C LEU A 147 -0.47 1.97 6.91
N LEU A 148 0.16 0.95 6.34
CA LEU A 148 -0.46 -0.34 6.01
C LEU A 148 0.34 -1.50 6.61
N PRO A 149 0.01 -1.99 7.82
CA PRO A 149 0.66 -3.16 8.37
C PRO A 149 0.26 -4.45 7.63
N HIS A 150 1.08 -5.50 7.78
CA HIS A 150 0.74 -6.83 7.32
C HIS A 150 -0.50 -7.36 8.06
N GLY A 151 -1.57 -7.66 7.33
CA GLY A 151 -2.86 -8.06 7.90
C GLY A 151 -3.21 -9.54 7.75
N GLY A 152 -2.77 -10.18 6.68
CA GLY A 152 -3.21 -11.54 6.35
C GLY A 152 -2.09 -12.53 6.03
N GLN A 153 -0.83 -12.18 6.27
CA GLN A 153 0.31 -13.04 5.98
C GLN A 153 0.59 -14.04 7.11
N ASN A 154 1.30 -15.13 6.78
CA ASN A 154 1.63 -16.17 7.76
C ASN A 154 2.65 -15.72 8.82
N HIS A 155 3.36 -14.64 8.62
CA HIS A 155 4.41 -14.15 9.54
C HIS A 155 4.45 -12.62 9.60
N SER A 156 4.99 -12.12 10.71
CA SER A 156 5.24 -10.68 10.94
C SER A 156 3.99 -9.79 10.78
N THR A 157 2.79 -10.35 11.07
CA THR A 157 1.54 -9.61 11.04
C THR A 157 1.28 -8.89 12.36
N PHE A 158 0.58 -7.75 12.29
CA PHE A 158 0.18 -7.01 13.47
C PHE A 158 -0.64 -7.85 14.44
N ASN A 159 -1.61 -8.61 13.93
CA ASN A 159 -2.46 -9.49 14.73
C ASN A 159 -1.65 -10.54 15.55
N LYS A 160 -0.56 -11.09 14.98
CA LYS A 160 0.31 -12.04 15.69
C LYS A 160 1.22 -11.39 16.72
N ALA A 161 1.51 -10.10 16.59
CA ALA A 161 2.28 -9.34 17.57
C ALA A 161 1.48 -9.05 18.86
N ILE A 162 0.14 -9.09 18.77
CA ILE A 162 -0.75 -8.83 19.91
C ILE A 162 -0.71 -9.99 20.92
N PRO A 163 -0.62 -9.73 22.24
CA PRO A 163 -0.66 -10.76 23.27
C PRO A 163 -1.96 -11.57 23.25
N LYS A 164 -1.86 -12.89 23.39
CA LYS A 164 -3.03 -13.75 23.56
C LYS A 164 -3.62 -13.58 24.96
N GLY A 165 -4.96 -13.60 25.07
CA GLY A 165 -5.64 -13.53 26.35
C GLY A 165 -5.76 -12.12 26.95
N ALA A 166 -5.76 -11.12 26.11
CA ALA A 166 -5.86 -9.71 26.51
C ALA A 166 -7.09 -9.40 27.37
N LYS A 167 -6.89 -8.65 28.46
CA LYS A 167 -7.94 -8.03 29.25
C LYS A 167 -8.58 -6.86 28.50
N PHE A 168 -9.66 -6.28 29.06
CA PHE A 168 -10.38 -5.15 28.45
C PHE A 168 -9.46 -3.97 28.07
N ASP A 169 -8.50 -3.64 28.93
CA ASP A 169 -7.54 -2.55 28.68
C ASP A 169 -6.68 -2.81 27.45
N ASP A 170 -6.26 -4.06 27.23
CA ASP A 170 -5.52 -4.44 26.04
C ASP A 170 -6.36 -4.34 24.75
N ILE A 171 -7.69 -4.51 24.86
CA ILE A 171 -8.61 -4.35 23.72
C ILE A 171 -8.71 -2.86 23.34
N MET A 172 -8.82 -1.98 24.31
CA MET A 172 -8.83 -0.52 24.08
C MET A 172 -7.51 -0.06 23.44
N GLU A 173 -6.38 -0.51 23.97
CA GLU A 173 -5.07 -0.21 23.39
C GLU A 173 -4.99 -0.69 21.94
N LYS A 174 -5.47 -1.89 21.64
CA LYS A 174 -5.53 -2.42 20.28
C LYS A 174 -6.38 -1.56 19.36
N VAL A 175 -7.56 -1.15 19.78
CA VAL A 175 -8.44 -0.26 18.99
C VAL A 175 -7.73 1.06 18.70
N LEU A 176 -7.04 1.65 19.68
CA LEU A 176 -6.25 2.86 19.47
C LEU A 176 -5.13 2.66 18.45
N TYR A 177 -4.44 1.52 18.49
CA TYR A 177 -3.42 1.19 17.48
C TYR A 177 -4.02 1.02 16.08
N TYR A 178 -5.13 0.29 15.95
CA TYR A 178 -5.78 0.08 14.65
C TYR A 178 -6.25 1.39 14.01
N ASN A 179 -6.66 2.37 14.79
CA ASN A 179 -7.07 3.69 14.30
C ASN A 179 -5.90 4.52 13.71
N GLN A 180 -4.65 4.06 13.87
CA GLN A 180 -3.49 4.68 13.24
C GLN A 180 -3.23 4.13 11.83
N PHE A 181 -3.98 3.13 11.40
CA PHE A 181 -3.77 2.47 10.12
C PHE A 181 -4.86 2.82 9.13
N ASP A 182 -4.46 3.11 7.89
CA ASP A 182 -5.37 3.43 6.78
C ASP A 182 -5.95 2.17 6.12
N GLY A 183 -5.36 1.02 6.39
CA GLY A 183 -5.74 -0.29 5.85
C GLY A 183 -4.66 -1.33 6.15
N PHE A 184 -4.61 -2.38 5.34
CA PHE A 184 -3.68 -3.50 5.53
C PHE A 184 -3.12 -3.98 4.20
N THR A 185 -1.94 -4.60 4.24
CA THR A 185 -1.41 -5.36 3.11
C THR A 185 -1.49 -6.85 3.37
N SER A 186 -1.69 -7.63 2.33
CA SER A 186 -1.65 -9.08 2.36
C SER A 186 -1.26 -9.60 0.98
N ARG A 187 -0.95 -10.90 0.88
CA ARG A 187 -0.70 -11.53 -0.40
C ARG A 187 -1.98 -11.99 -1.10
N SER A 188 -2.99 -12.32 -0.33
CA SER A 188 -4.28 -12.78 -0.82
C SER A 188 -5.43 -12.28 0.05
N THR A 189 -6.65 -12.45 -0.45
CA THR A 189 -7.87 -12.12 0.29
C THR A 189 -8.26 -13.19 1.30
N SER A 190 -7.69 -14.39 1.24
CA SER A 190 -8.03 -15.51 2.15
C SER A 190 -7.64 -15.22 3.59
N GLY A 191 -6.44 -14.65 3.82
CA GLY A 191 -6.01 -14.20 5.14
C GLY A 191 -6.84 -13.05 5.72
N SER A 192 -7.53 -12.29 4.87
CA SER A 192 -8.40 -11.18 5.30
C SER A 192 -9.68 -11.65 5.99
N LEU A 193 -10.14 -12.88 5.74
CA LEU A 193 -11.37 -13.40 6.36
C LEU A 193 -11.22 -13.61 7.88
N GLU A 194 -10.10 -14.17 8.34
CA GLU A 194 -9.82 -14.29 9.78
C GLU A 194 -9.61 -12.89 10.40
N THR A 195 -8.92 -12.03 9.69
CA THR A 195 -8.67 -10.66 10.11
C THR A 195 -9.99 -9.87 10.18
N LYS A 196 -10.86 -9.95 9.18
CA LYS A 196 -12.19 -9.33 9.20
C LYS A 196 -13.06 -9.85 10.34
N ALA A 197 -13.07 -11.15 10.59
CA ALA A 197 -13.83 -11.72 11.72
C ALA A 197 -13.33 -11.20 13.08
N TYR A 198 -12.03 -10.98 13.22
CA TYR A 198 -11.44 -10.38 14.40
C TYR A 198 -11.82 -8.89 14.54
N PHE A 199 -11.70 -8.12 13.47
CA PHE A 199 -12.03 -6.69 13.45
C PHE A 199 -13.52 -6.46 13.72
N LYS A 200 -14.39 -7.28 13.15
CA LYS A 200 -15.83 -7.25 13.45
C LYS A 200 -16.13 -7.44 14.93
N LYS A 201 -15.38 -8.34 15.59
CA LYS A 201 -15.48 -8.56 17.03
C LYS A 201 -15.16 -7.35 17.87
N ILE A 202 -14.26 -6.49 17.41
CA ILE A 202 -13.82 -5.29 18.12
C ILE A 202 -14.44 -4.01 17.57
N GLY A 203 -15.39 -4.10 16.62
CA GLY A 203 -16.20 -2.96 16.15
C GLY A 203 -15.48 -2.03 15.16
N ILE A 204 -14.43 -2.49 14.48
CA ILE A 204 -13.66 -1.70 13.49
C ILE A 204 -13.69 -2.30 12.09
N ASP A 205 -14.74 -3.06 11.78
CA ASP A 205 -14.92 -3.80 10.53
C ASP A 205 -14.85 -2.92 9.28
N ASP A 206 -15.34 -1.68 9.38
CA ASP A 206 -15.45 -0.76 8.26
C ASP A 206 -14.10 -0.11 7.86
N PHE A 207 -13.04 -0.30 8.65
CA PHE A 207 -11.73 0.35 8.44
C PHE A 207 -10.64 -0.61 7.97
N THR A 208 -10.99 -1.84 7.63
CA THR A 208 -10.00 -2.89 7.30
C THR A 208 -9.85 -3.14 5.81
N ASN A 209 -9.66 -2.08 5.05
CA ASN A 209 -9.41 -2.23 3.63
C ASN A 209 -8.03 -2.85 3.37
N LEU A 210 -7.98 -3.72 2.39
CA LEU A 210 -6.84 -4.57 2.09
C LEU A 210 -6.30 -4.27 0.71
N ILE A 211 -5.00 -4.04 0.59
CA ILE A 211 -4.28 -4.07 -0.67
C ILE A 211 -3.54 -5.40 -0.75
N THR A 212 -3.82 -6.19 -1.79
CA THR A 212 -3.03 -7.39 -2.05
C THR A 212 -1.74 -7.01 -2.76
N CYS A 213 -0.63 -7.62 -2.34
CA CYS A 213 0.71 -7.29 -2.81
C CYS A 213 1.52 -8.56 -3.07
N SER A 214 2.48 -8.49 -3.99
CA SER A 214 3.26 -9.66 -4.41
C SER A 214 4.28 -10.13 -3.38
N ASP A 215 4.85 -9.21 -2.58
CA ASP A 215 5.99 -9.50 -1.69
C ASP A 215 7.16 -10.13 -2.48
N ASN A 216 7.35 -9.66 -3.72
CA ASN A 216 8.34 -10.22 -4.65
C ASN A 216 9.73 -9.65 -4.38
N TYR A 217 10.75 -10.51 -4.44
CA TYR A 217 12.18 -10.17 -4.25
C TYR A 217 13.02 -10.34 -5.52
N ASN A 218 12.43 -10.94 -6.56
CA ASN A 218 13.16 -11.24 -7.77
C ASN A 218 12.26 -11.02 -8.99
N PRO A 219 12.56 -10.04 -9.84
CA PRO A 219 11.72 -9.70 -10.98
C PRO A 219 11.45 -10.87 -11.92
N LYS A 220 12.41 -11.79 -12.08
CA LYS A 220 12.23 -12.99 -12.92
C LYS A 220 11.15 -13.94 -12.40
N LYS A 221 10.92 -13.93 -11.08
CA LYS A 221 9.92 -14.77 -10.40
C LYS A 221 8.60 -14.05 -10.15
N TYR A 222 8.50 -12.76 -10.49
CA TYR A 222 7.28 -11.98 -10.26
C TYR A 222 6.04 -12.68 -10.83
N PRO A 223 4.90 -12.74 -10.11
CA PRO A 223 4.61 -12.12 -8.82
C PRO A 223 4.89 -13.03 -7.59
N ASN A 224 5.71 -14.07 -7.73
CA ASN A 224 5.99 -14.99 -6.65
C ASN A 224 6.98 -14.38 -5.64
N PRO A 225 6.79 -14.62 -4.32
CA PRO A 225 7.74 -14.23 -3.29
C PRO A 225 8.93 -15.21 -3.23
N LYS A 226 9.74 -15.14 -2.17
CA LYS A 226 10.84 -16.08 -1.93
C LYS A 226 10.38 -17.53 -1.73
N SER A 227 9.26 -17.74 -1.04
CA SER A 227 8.75 -19.07 -0.68
C SER A 227 7.86 -19.61 -1.79
N ASP A 228 8.14 -20.83 -2.23
CA ASP A 228 7.30 -21.54 -3.20
C ASP A 228 5.96 -22.01 -2.56
N ASP A 229 5.89 -22.07 -1.22
CA ASP A 229 4.67 -22.43 -0.45
C ASP A 229 3.78 -21.21 -0.13
N ALA A 230 4.10 -20.04 -0.69
CA ALA A 230 3.31 -18.85 -0.44
C ALA A 230 1.92 -18.93 -1.09
N GLU A 231 0.95 -18.30 -0.44
CA GLU A 231 -0.37 -18.12 -1.03
C GLU A 231 -0.28 -17.46 -2.40
N ARG A 232 -1.19 -17.88 -3.30
CA ARG A 232 -1.28 -17.30 -4.64
C ARG A 232 -1.57 -15.80 -4.54
N PHE A 233 -0.79 -15.01 -5.23
CA PHE A 233 -1.05 -13.58 -5.40
C PHE A 233 -2.30 -13.37 -6.26
N ILE A 234 -3.22 -12.56 -5.76
CA ILE A 234 -4.39 -12.08 -6.50
C ILE A 234 -4.27 -10.56 -6.56
N PRO A 235 -4.10 -9.95 -7.73
CA PRO A 235 -3.91 -8.52 -7.86
C PRO A 235 -5.07 -7.69 -7.28
N THR A 236 -4.73 -6.55 -6.70
CA THR A 236 -5.68 -5.47 -6.43
C THR A 236 -5.79 -4.57 -7.65
N TRP A 237 -7.03 -4.32 -8.08
CA TRP A 237 -7.38 -3.31 -9.06
C TRP A 237 -8.07 -2.15 -8.35
N MET A 238 -7.48 -0.99 -8.43
CA MET A 238 -7.96 0.21 -7.76
C MET A 238 -8.81 1.05 -8.74
N LEU A 239 -10.01 1.44 -8.33
CA LEU A 239 -10.91 2.32 -9.08
C LEU A 239 -10.76 3.77 -8.60
N SER A 240 -9.57 4.32 -8.80
CA SER A 240 -9.22 5.72 -8.49
C SER A 240 -7.99 6.13 -9.29
N GLU A 241 -7.57 7.37 -9.17
CA GLU A 241 -6.31 7.82 -9.81
C GLU A 241 -5.10 7.08 -9.25
N PRO A 242 -4.06 6.81 -10.07
CA PRO A 242 -2.83 6.14 -9.62
C PRO A 242 -1.92 7.13 -8.88
N THR A 243 -2.43 7.71 -7.81
CA THR A 243 -1.76 8.72 -6.99
C THR A 243 -1.87 8.37 -5.51
N PHE A 244 -1.13 9.07 -4.66
CA PHE A 244 -1.24 8.93 -3.21
C PHE A 244 -2.68 9.24 -2.71
N ASP A 245 -3.29 10.32 -3.19
CA ASP A 245 -4.66 10.67 -2.83
C ASP A 245 -5.69 9.67 -3.36
N GLY A 246 -5.46 9.14 -4.58
CA GLY A 246 -6.28 8.07 -5.13
C GLY A 246 -6.19 6.78 -4.30
N LEU A 247 -5.01 6.43 -3.80
CA LEU A 247 -4.83 5.31 -2.88
C LEU A 247 -5.57 5.55 -1.56
N ARG A 248 -5.43 6.73 -0.95
CA ARG A 248 -6.14 7.11 0.28
C ARG A 248 -7.66 7.03 0.09
N LEU A 249 -8.17 7.52 -1.03
CA LEU A 249 -9.59 7.41 -1.37
C LEU A 249 -10.04 5.94 -1.49
N ALA A 250 -9.27 5.11 -2.20
CA ALA A 250 -9.60 3.70 -2.36
C ALA A 250 -9.55 2.92 -1.03
N LEU A 251 -8.65 3.29 -0.12
CA LEU A 251 -8.60 2.73 1.22
C LEU A 251 -9.75 3.18 2.11
N SER A 252 -10.35 4.34 1.86
CA SER A 252 -11.54 4.82 2.59
C SER A 252 -12.86 4.26 2.04
N GLU A 253 -12.86 3.76 0.80
CA GLU A 253 -14.05 3.24 0.11
C GLU A 253 -13.79 1.84 -0.45
N SER A 254 -14.13 0.79 0.31
CA SER A 254 -13.78 -0.62 0.00
C SER A 254 -14.27 -1.11 -1.37
N ASN A 255 -15.32 -0.53 -1.92
CA ASN A 255 -15.85 -0.83 -3.24
C ASN A 255 -14.95 -0.37 -4.40
N ARG A 256 -13.93 0.45 -4.11
CA ARG A 256 -12.90 0.85 -5.07
C ARG A 256 -11.75 -0.14 -5.18
N LEU A 257 -11.71 -1.17 -4.35
CA LEU A 257 -10.69 -2.22 -4.34
C LEU A 257 -11.29 -3.53 -4.84
N ILE A 258 -10.88 -3.95 -6.02
CA ILE A 258 -11.35 -5.19 -6.66
C ILE A 258 -10.19 -6.18 -6.73
N TYR A 259 -10.42 -7.40 -6.28
CA TYR A 259 -9.41 -8.47 -6.24
C TYR A 259 -9.71 -9.47 -7.34
N ALA A 260 -8.92 -9.47 -8.40
CA ALA A 260 -9.14 -10.35 -9.54
C ALA A 260 -7.86 -10.59 -10.34
N ASP A 261 -7.73 -11.79 -10.94
CA ASP A 261 -6.60 -12.12 -11.83
C ASP A 261 -6.59 -11.30 -13.13
N LYS A 262 -7.74 -10.77 -13.51
CA LYS A 262 -7.92 -9.95 -14.71
C LYS A 262 -8.54 -8.61 -14.33
N PRO A 263 -8.29 -7.57 -15.12
CA PRO A 263 -8.92 -6.29 -14.88
C PRO A 263 -10.44 -6.44 -14.82
N PRO A 264 -11.10 -5.80 -13.85
CA PRO A 264 -12.54 -5.86 -13.75
C PRO A 264 -13.19 -5.24 -14.99
N LYS A 265 -14.19 -5.91 -15.50
CA LYS A 265 -15.03 -5.29 -16.53
C LYS A 265 -15.82 -4.18 -15.85
N LEU A 266 -15.58 -2.97 -16.29
CA LEU A 266 -16.44 -1.84 -15.97
C LEU A 266 -17.79 -2.05 -16.68
N TYR A 267 -18.87 -1.55 -16.11
CA TYR A 267 -20.19 -1.68 -16.74
C TYR A 267 -20.12 -1.16 -18.17
N GLU A 268 -20.63 -1.96 -19.12
CA GLU A 268 -20.63 -1.61 -20.54
C GLU A 268 -21.62 -0.45 -20.84
N GLU A 269 -22.62 -0.28 -19.97
CA GLU A 269 -23.66 0.75 -20.11
C GLU A 269 -23.77 1.58 -18.82
N TYR A 270 -23.40 2.84 -18.88
CA TYR A 270 -23.66 3.83 -17.83
C TYR A 270 -23.71 5.23 -18.46
N ILE A 271 -24.38 6.15 -17.78
CA ILE A 271 -24.38 7.55 -18.19
C ILE A 271 -23.02 8.15 -17.85
N ASN A 272 -22.21 8.43 -18.86
CA ASN A 272 -20.87 9.02 -18.67
C ASN A 272 -20.88 10.54 -18.66
N SER A 273 -21.90 11.16 -19.27
CA SER A 273 -22.05 12.62 -19.26
C SER A 273 -23.50 13.03 -19.41
N TYR A 274 -23.80 14.21 -18.92
CA TYR A 274 -25.07 14.85 -19.07
C TYR A 274 -24.88 16.35 -19.36
N SER A 275 -25.40 16.85 -20.47
CA SER A 275 -25.28 18.24 -20.85
C SER A 275 -26.67 18.87 -21.05
N ILE A 276 -26.88 20.03 -20.46
CA ILE A 276 -28.02 20.91 -20.72
C ILE A 276 -27.51 22.27 -21.14
N LYS A 277 -27.97 22.73 -22.30
CA LYS A 277 -27.70 24.08 -22.77
C LYS A 277 -28.96 24.77 -23.22
N ASN A 278 -29.35 25.83 -22.52
CA ASN A 278 -30.45 26.74 -22.90
C ASN A 278 -30.12 28.17 -22.47
N GLU A 279 -31.04 29.09 -22.64
CA GLU A 279 -30.83 30.52 -22.28
C GLU A 279 -30.56 30.76 -20.80
N LYS A 280 -30.90 29.81 -19.90
CA LYS A 280 -30.78 29.95 -18.45
C LYS A 280 -29.76 29.01 -17.84
N LEU A 281 -29.42 27.90 -18.50
CA LEU A 281 -28.55 26.84 -17.99
C LEU A 281 -27.53 26.43 -19.06
N ASP A 282 -26.27 26.41 -18.69
CA ASP A 282 -25.19 25.82 -19.46
C ASP A 282 -24.43 24.89 -18.51
N ILE A 283 -24.84 23.62 -18.47
CA ILE A 283 -24.34 22.62 -17.55
C ILE A 283 -23.78 21.44 -18.35
N ASP A 284 -22.55 21.09 -18.12
CA ASP A 284 -21.92 19.88 -18.62
C ASP A 284 -21.34 19.11 -17.43
N VAL A 285 -21.88 17.91 -17.20
CA VAL A 285 -21.47 17.06 -16.08
C VAL A 285 -21.01 15.72 -16.62
N LYS A 286 -19.78 15.33 -16.23
CA LYS A 286 -19.25 14.00 -16.50
C LYS A 286 -19.37 13.14 -15.25
N PHE A 287 -19.81 11.91 -15.42
CA PHE A 287 -19.97 10.94 -14.34
C PHE A 287 -18.87 9.88 -14.39
N THR A 288 -18.49 9.40 -13.23
CA THR A 288 -17.68 8.18 -13.07
C THR A 288 -18.59 7.01 -12.74
N GLN A 289 -18.10 5.80 -12.89
CA GLN A 289 -18.81 4.64 -12.37
C GLN A 289 -18.86 4.69 -10.83
N GLY A 290 -20.02 4.32 -10.27
CA GLY A 290 -20.27 4.36 -8.83
C GLY A 290 -21.07 5.58 -8.39
N LEU A 291 -20.90 6.01 -7.15
CA LEU A 291 -21.61 7.14 -6.57
C LEU A 291 -21.04 8.46 -7.09
N ASN A 292 -21.89 9.27 -7.70
CA ASN A 292 -21.57 10.64 -8.10
C ASN A 292 -22.43 11.60 -7.27
N VAL A 293 -21.83 12.63 -6.70
CA VAL A 293 -22.51 13.64 -5.90
C VAL A 293 -22.41 15.00 -6.59
N ILE A 294 -23.55 15.62 -6.86
CA ILE A 294 -23.64 16.98 -7.41
C ILE A 294 -23.97 17.90 -6.23
N ILE A 295 -23.08 18.85 -5.97
CA ILE A 295 -23.27 19.87 -4.93
C ILE A 295 -23.52 21.21 -5.61
N GLY A 296 -24.60 21.89 -5.23
CA GLY A 296 -24.95 23.24 -5.69
C GLY A 296 -25.22 24.15 -4.52
N GLU A 297 -25.02 25.45 -4.72
CA GLU A 297 -25.51 26.47 -3.79
C GLU A 297 -27.03 26.66 -4.00
N SER A 298 -27.76 26.78 -2.88
CA SER A 298 -29.21 27.04 -2.85
C SER A 298 -29.49 28.53 -2.93
#